data_0555edfd8996fc204bd5ccdf3484ccd6
#
_entry.id   0555edfd8996fc204bd5ccdf3484ccd6
#
_cell.length_a   1.000
_cell.length_b   1.000
_cell.length_c   1.000
_cell.angle_alpha   90.00
_cell.angle_beta   90.00
_cell.angle_gamma   90.00
#
_symmetry.space_group_name_H-M   'P 1'
#
loop_
_entity.id
_entity.type
_entity.pdbx_description
1 polymer ?
#
loop_
_entity_poly.entity_id
_entity_poly.type
_entity_poly.pdbx_seq_one_letter_code
_entity_poly.pdbx_strand_id
1 'polypeptide(L)'
;AGLPLDLPSFLKKDSVTKLVPIVSSARAVRIICEKWKNNYDYLPDAVVLEGPKAGGHLGYKENQLEDEHFSLEELLPQVVEEVSHFEEKYNKRIPVIAAGGIYTGEDIKRVMDLGASGVQLGTRFVTTTECDASDAFKESYVKAQEKDIEIIKSPVGMPGRAIHSHFLEKVKAGMKQPKVCPFNCIKTCDISRSPYCFVTALYNAFKGNFENGYAFAGSNAWRT
;
A
#
# COMPACT_ATOMS: atom_id res chain seq x y z
N ALA A 1 -4.84 10.16 -2.54
CA ALA A 1 -3.75 9.67 -1.75
C ALA A 1 -2.74 10.77 -1.50
N GLY A 2 -1.93 10.66 -0.49
CA GLY A 2 -0.98 11.67 -0.01
C GLY A 2 -0.66 11.37 1.45
N LEU A 3 0.22 12.16 2.06
CA LEU A 3 0.54 11.99 3.47
C LEU A 3 -0.67 12.38 4.34
N PRO A 4 -1.04 11.57 5.35
CA PRO A 4 -2.20 11.82 6.21
C PRO A 4 -1.85 12.86 7.31
N LEU A 5 -1.61 14.11 6.90
CA LEU A 5 -1.05 15.15 7.78
C LEU A 5 -1.99 15.61 8.89
N ASP A 6 -3.29 15.41 8.71
CA ASP A 6 -4.35 15.78 9.65
C ASP A 6 -4.95 14.60 10.42
N LEU A 7 -4.44 13.39 10.23
CA LEU A 7 -4.98 12.17 10.83
C LEU A 7 -5.13 12.24 12.37
N PRO A 8 -4.17 12.81 13.14
CA PRO A 8 -4.34 12.92 14.59
C PRO A 8 -5.54 13.76 15.02
N SER A 9 -6.02 14.70 14.18
CA SER A 9 -7.20 15.52 14.50
C SER A 9 -8.49 14.72 14.65
N PHE A 10 -8.54 13.50 14.11
CA PHE A 10 -9.70 12.61 14.20
C PHE A 10 -9.71 11.74 15.46
N LEU A 11 -8.62 11.74 16.23
CA LEU A 11 -8.58 11.02 17.52
C LEU A 11 -9.47 11.74 18.55
N LYS A 12 -10.31 10.97 19.21
CA LYS A 12 -11.00 11.46 20.41
C LYS A 12 -10.01 11.57 21.56
N LYS A 13 -10.28 12.49 22.52
CA LYS A 13 -9.38 12.79 23.65
C LYS A 13 -8.91 11.55 24.43
N ASP A 14 -9.79 10.58 24.61
CA ASP A 14 -9.51 9.34 25.37
C ASP A 14 -9.36 8.12 24.46
N SER A 15 -8.99 8.30 23.21
CA SER A 15 -8.84 7.22 22.24
C SER A 15 -7.59 6.38 22.57
N VAL A 16 -7.75 5.06 22.60
CA VAL A 16 -6.67 4.08 22.68
C VAL A 16 -6.14 3.68 21.29
N THR A 17 -6.76 4.22 20.22
CA THR A 17 -6.39 3.94 18.84
C THR A 17 -4.98 4.43 18.55
N LYS A 18 -4.16 3.55 17.95
CA LYS A 18 -2.80 3.85 17.52
C LYS A 18 -2.79 4.31 16.08
N LEU A 19 -1.97 5.32 15.79
CA LEU A 19 -1.80 5.85 14.44
C LEU A 19 -0.48 5.36 13.84
N VAL A 20 -0.59 4.59 12.77
CA VAL A 20 0.53 3.97 12.08
C VAL A 20 0.48 4.37 10.59
N PRO A 21 1.13 5.47 10.20
CA PRO A 21 1.15 5.91 8.82
C PRO A 21 2.02 5.00 7.94
N ILE A 22 1.61 4.87 6.66
CA ILE A 22 2.42 4.22 5.63
C ILE A 22 3.23 5.28 4.90
N VAL A 23 4.51 5.03 4.72
CA VAL A 23 5.48 5.94 4.07
C VAL A 23 6.30 5.18 3.03
N SER A 24 6.88 5.91 2.07
CA SER A 24 7.78 5.37 1.05
C SER A 24 9.18 6.01 1.08
N SER A 25 9.52 6.79 2.11
CA SER A 25 10.82 7.43 2.23
C SER A 25 11.06 8.04 3.62
N ALA A 26 12.32 8.27 4.00
CA ALA A 26 12.72 9.00 5.20
C ALA A 26 12.15 10.44 5.22
N ARG A 27 12.12 11.11 4.04
CA ARG A 27 11.50 12.45 3.92
C ARG A 27 10.02 12.44 4.32
N ALA A 28 9.27 11.39 3.95
CA ALA A 28 7.86 11.27 4.31
C ALA A 28 7.68 11.10 5.83
N VAL A 29 8.55 10.32 6.48
CA VAL A 29 8.61 10.20 7.95
C VAL A 29 8.82 11.56 8.61
N ARG A 30 9.86 12.29 8.18
CA ARG A 30 10.16 13.62 8.71
C ARG A 30 8.96 14.54 8.64
N ILE A 31 8.33 14.65 7.47
CA ILE A 31 7.16 15.51 7.27
C ILE A 31 6.00 15.13 8.20
N ILE A 32 5.70 13.83 8.33
CA ILE A 32 4.63 13.36 9.21
C ILE A 32 4.95 13.67 10.67
N CYS A 33 6.14 13.29 11.15
CA CYS A 33 6.55 13.50 12.54
C CYS A 33 6.53 14.97 12.92
N GLU A 34 7.12 15.85 12.09
CA GLU A 34 7.11 17.30 12.32
C GLU A 34 5.70 17.88 12.32
N LYS A 35 4.88 17.56 11.30
CA LYS A 35 3.52 18.09 11.19
C LYS A 35 2.61 17.61 12.30
N TRP A 36 2.66 16.32 12.62
CA TRP A 36 1.84 15.77 13.69
C TRP A 36 2.27 16.32 15.06
N LYS A 37 3.58 16.41 15.31
CA LYS A 37 4.09 16.97 16.58
C LYS A 37 3.75 18.44 16.74
N ASN A 38 3.97 19.26 15.69
CA ASN A 38 3.74 20.70 15.77
C ASN A 38 2.25 21.07 15.86
N ASN A 39 1.38 20.35 15.14
CA ASN A 39 -0.03 20.73 15.04
C ASN A 39 -0.91 20.03 16.09
N TYR A 40 -0.53 18.85 16.57
CA TYR A 40 -1.39 18.00 17.39
C TYR A 40 -0.70 17.43 18.64
N ASP A 41 0.57 17.81 18.86
CA ASP A 41 1.41 17.24 19.92
C ASP A 41 1.43 15.71 19.91
N TYR A 42 1.43 15.10 18.72
CA TYR A 42 1.37 13.67 18.50
C TYR A 42 2.52 13.19 17.63
N LEU A 43 3.07 12.02 17.94
CA LEU A 43 4.04 11.31 17.11
C LEU A 43 3.44 9.95 16.72
N PRO A 44 3.78 9.41 15.54
CA PRO A 44 3.35 8.08 15.15
C PRO A 44 3.61 7.02 16.24
N ASP A 45 2.74 6.04 16.37
CA ASP A 45 2.94 4.91 17.29
C ASP A 45 3.82 3.82 16.67
N ALA A 46 3.89 3.77 15.35
CA ALA A 46 4.82 3.06 14.49
C ALA A 46 4.76 3.68 13.10
N VAL A 47 5.65 3.33 12.21
CA VAL A 47 5.57 3.65 10.78
C VAL A 47 5.70 2.37 9.96
N VAL A 48 4.95 2.26 8.85
CA VAL A 48 5.14 1.21 7.86
C VAL A 48 5.90 1.80 6.69
N LEU A 49 7.11 1.31 6.43
CA LEU A 49 7.82 1.59 5.19
C LEU A 49 7.36 0.61 4.12
N GLU A 50 6.65 1.11 3.13
CA GLU A 50 6.20 0.31 1.99
C GLU A 50 7.16 0.48 0.82
N GLY A 51 7.83 -0.62 0.43
CA GLY A 51 8.75 -0.67 -0.71
C GLY A 51 8.02 -0.77 -2.06
N PRO A 52 8.75 -0.59 -3.19
CA PRO A 52 8.18 -0.57 -4.54
C PRO A 52 7.61 -1.91 -5.00
N LYS A 53 7.92 -3.02 -4.32
CA LYS A 53 7.40 -4.36 -4.61
C LYS A 53 6.05 -4.66 -3.93
N ALA A 54 5.45 -3.68 -3.28
CA ALA A 54 4.12 -3.82 -2.67
C ALA A 54 3.01 -4.02 -3.70
N GLY A 55 1.87 -4.50 -3.26
CA GLY A 55 0.62 -4.54 -4.01
C GLY A 55 -0.24 -3.31 -3.73
N GLY A 56 -1.22 -3.05 -4.58
CA GLY A 56 -2.08 -1.89 -4.41
C GLY A 56 -1.47 -0.61 -4.98
N HIS A 57 -1.88 0.53 -4.44
CA HIS A 57 -1.36 1.83 -4.85
C HIS A 57 0.06 2.04 -4.31
N LEU A 58 0.96 2.44 -5.18
CA LEU A 58 2.38 2.58 -4.86
C LEU A 58 2.75 4.06 -4.65
N GLY A 59 3.46 4.35 -3.56
CA GLY A 59 3.93 5.69 -3.21
C GLY A 59 5.14 6.17 -4.01
N TYR A 60 5.34 5.64 -5.22
CA TYR A 60 6.47 5.84 -6.11
C TYR A 60 6.02 6.33 -7.48
N LYS A 61 6.92 6.97 -8.24
CA LYS A 61 6.72 7.18 -9.67
C LYS A 61 6.99 5.87 -10.41
N GLU A 62 6.40 5.70 -11.59
CA GLU A 62 6.54 4.46 -12.37
C GLU A 62 8.00 4.13 -12.69
N ASN A 63 8.82 5.13 -13.02
CA ASN A 63 10.25 4.96 -13.28
C ASN A 63 11.11 4.65 -12.04
N GLN A 64 10.55 4.70 -10.84
CA GLN A 64 11.22 4.36 -9.58
C GLN A 64 10.97 2.91 -9.15
N LEU A 65 10.00 2.23 -9.80
CA LEU A 65 9.59 0.91 -9.36
C LEU A 65 10.63 -0.18 -9.63
N GLU A 66 11.45 0.02 -10.67
CA GLU A 66 12.53 -0.89 -11.08
C GLU A 66 13.94 -0.34 -10.73
N ASP A 67 14.02 0.84 -10.11
CA ASP A 67 15.28 1.47 -9.72
C ASP A 67 15.72 0.94 -8.34
N GLU A 68 16.89 0.32 -8.30
CA GLU A 68 17.45 -0.29 -7.07
C GLU A 68 17.62 0.73 -5.92
N HIS A 69 17.85 2.02 -6.22
CA HIS A 69 17.93 3.06 -5.21
C HIS A 69 16.64 3.26 -4.41
N PHE A 70 15.52 2.77 -4.93
CA PHE A 70 14.22 2.76 -4.24
C PHE A 70 13.88 1.39 -3.66
N SER A 71 14.79 0.42 -3.69
CA SER A 71 14.55 -0.87 -3.06
C SER A 71 14.26 -0.74 -1.57
N LEU A 72 13.51 -1.69 -1.02
CA LEU A 72 13.20 -1.71 0.41
C LEU A 72 14.47 -1.77 1.26
N GLU A 73 15.47 -2.49 0.77
CA GLU A 73 16.77 -2.67 1.40
C GLU A 73 17.56 -1.36 1.50
N GLU A 74 17.48 -0.50 0.48
CA GLU A 74 18.14 0.81 0.46
C GLU A 74 17.38 1.86 1.29
N LEU A 75 16.05 1.79 1.28
CA LEU A 75 15.22 2.78 1.98
C LEU A 75 15.11 2.52 3.48
N LEU A 76 15.15 1.25 3.90
CA LEU A 76 14.89 0.88 5.29
C LEU A 76 15.91 1.46 6.28
N PRO A 77 17.23 1.36 6.07
CA PRO A 77 18.20 1.99 6.97
C PRO A 77 18.02 3.50 7.08
N GLN A 78 17.71 4.18 5.98
CA GLN A 78 17.46 5.63 5.96
C GLN A 78 16.23 6.03 6.79
N VAL A 79 15.16 5.20 6.72
CA VAL A 79 13.94 5.43 7.51
C VAL A 79 14.18 5.14 8.98
N VAL A 80 14.92 4.08 9.32
CA VAL A 80 15.30 3.76 10.69
C VAL A 80 16.13 4.89 11.30
N GLU A 81 17.12 5.42 10.58
CA GLU A 81 17.93 6.57 11.00
C GLU A 81 17.07 7.82 11.22
N GLU A 82 16.18 8.15 10.28
CA GLU A 82 15.29 9.30 10.41
C GLU A 82 14.36 9.20 11.62
N VAL A 83 13.83 8.01 11.89
CA VAL A 83 12.97 7.73 13.05
C VAL A 83 13.75 7.89 14.33
N SER A 84 15.01 7.41 14.41
CA SER A 84 15.84 7.47 15.62
C SER A 84 16.04 8.91 16.10
N HIS A 85 16.18 9.88 15.20
CA HIS A 85 16.26 11.29 15.55
C HIS A 85 15.03 11.79 16.32
N PHE A 86 13.84 11.33 15.95
CA PHE A 86 12.59 11.68 16.65
C PHE A 86 12.45 10.92 17.97
N GLU A 87 12.86 9.63 18.01
CA GLU A 87 12.86 8.83 19.22
C GLU A 87 13.74 9.46 20.31
N GLU A 88 14.96 9.83 19.96
CA GLU A 88 15.92 10.49 20.86
C GLU A 88 15.40 11.85 21.34
N LYS A 89 14.93 12.68 20.39
CA LYS A 89 14.46 14.05 20.69
C LYS A 89 13.25 14.08 21.62
N TYR A 90 12.34 13.11 21.48
CA TYR A 90 11.05 13.12 22.19
C TYR A 90 10.90 11.98 23.20
N ASN A 91 11.93 11.17 23.38
CA ASN A 91 11.95 9.99 24.26
C ASN A 91 10.72 9.09 24.04
N LYS A 92 10.38 8.85 22.77
CA LYS A 92 9.23 7.99 22.36
C LYS A 92 9.70 7.02 21.29
N ARG A 93 9.55 5.71 21.56
CA ARG A 93 9.82 4.67 20.57
C ARG A 93 8.79 4.71 19.44
N ILE A 94 9.27 4.58 18.18
CA ILE A 94 8.50 4.56 16.95
C ILE A 94 8.96 3.36 16.10
N PRO A 95 8.42 2.16 16.31
CA PRO A 95 8.83 0.98 15.54
C PRO A 95 8.68 1.19 14.03
N VAL A 96 9.67 0.76 13.25
CA VAL A 96 9.64 0.74 11.80
C VAL A 96 9.26 -0.66 11.32
N ILE A 97 8.16 -0.76 10.58
CA ILE A 97 7.62 -2.00 10.02
C ILE A 97 7.92 -2.01 8.53
N ALA A 98 8.62 -3.03 8.04
CA ALA A 98 8.93 -3.17 6.63
C ALA A 98 7.78 -3.87 5.88
N ALA A 99 7.42 -3.37 4.69
CA ALA A 99 6.37 -3.91 3.84
C ALA A 99 6.74 -3.88 2.35
N GLY A 100 6.15 -4.76 1.56
CA GLY A 100 6.32 -4.80 0.10
C GLY A 100 7.43 -5.77 -0.37
N GLY A 101 7.00 -6.83 -1.04
CA GLY A 101 7.91 -7.86 -1.58
C GLY A 101 8.40 -8.91 -0.58
N ILE A 102 8.05 -8.81 0.69
CA ILE A 102 8.41 -9.78 1.73
C ILE A 102 7.48 -10.99 1.60
N TYR A 103 8.07 -12.21 1.48
CA TYR A 103 7.29 -13.41 1.20
C TYR A 103 7.76 -14.65 2.00
N THR A 104 9.05 -14.78 2.26
CA THR A 104 9.66 -15.92 2.96
C THR A 104 10.25 -15.52 4.31
N GLY A 105 10.63 -16.52 5.12
CA GLY A 105 11.36 -16.30 6.37
C GLY A 105 12.70 -15.60 6.16
N GLU A 106 13.41 -15.91 5.05
CA GLU A 106 14.66 -15.25 4.67
C GLU A 106 14.43 -13.76 4.37
N ASP A 107 13.33 -13.43 3.68
CA ASP A 107 12.97 -12.03 3.44
C ASP A 107 12.72 -11.29 4.76
N ILE A 108 12.00 -11.93 5.70
CA ILE A 108 11.75 -11.37 7.04
C ILE A 108 13.09 -11.13 7.75
N LYS A 109 13.94 -12.16 7.81
CA LYS A 109 15.24 -12.04 8.47
C LYS A 109 16.07 -10.91 7.87
N ARG A 110 16.15 -10.81 6.55
CA ARG A 110 16.90 -9.77 5.84
C ARG A 110 16.47 -8.36 6.25
N VAL A 111 15.18 -8.05 6.27
CA VAL A 111 14.72 -6.71 6.66
C VAL A 111 14.85 -6.46 8.17
N MET A 112 14.72 -7.49 9.01
CA MET A 112 14.99 -7.38 10.44
C MET A 112 16.46 -7.06 10.72
N ASP A 113 17.38 -7.70 10.01
CA ASP A 113 18.83 -7.45 10.11
C ASP A 113 19.19 -6.01 9.66
N LEU A 114 18.38 -5.37 8.81
CA LEU A 114 18.51 -3.98 8.37
C LEU A 114 17.85 -2.97 9.34
N GLY A 115 17.30 -3.42 10.46
CA GLY A 115 16.76 -2.56 11.52
C GLY A 115 15.25 -2.44 11.56
N ALA A 116 14.50 -3.20 10.77
CA ALA A 116 13.04 -3.25 10.94
C ALA A 116 12.68 -3.83 12.31
N SER A 117 11.63 -3.29 12.93
CA SER A 117 11.06 -3.81 14.19
C SER A 117 10.01 -4.91 13.93
N GLY A 118 9.61 -5.11 12.69
CA GLY A 118 8.64 -6.10 12.26
C GLY A 118 8.35 -6.00 10.76
N VAL A 119 7.44 -6.83 10.27
CA VAL A 119 7.05 -6.87 8.86
C VAL A 119 5.54 -6.85 8.68
N GLN A 120 5.08 -6.30 7.55
CA GLN A 120 3.70 -6.38 7.09
C GLN A 120 3.64 -7.20 5.81
N LEU A 121 2.86 -8.27 5.84
CA LEU A 121 2.60 -9.15 4.70
C LEU A 121 1.11 -9.16 4.38
N GLY A 122 0.76 -8.98 3.10
CA GLY A 122 -0.61 -9.10 2.60
C GLY A 122 -0.76 -10.29 1.67
N THR A 123 -0.09 -10.25 0.53
CA THR A 123 -0.18 -11.22 -0.57
C THR A 123 -0.07 -12.68 -0.10
N ARG A 124 0.89 -12.98 0.79
CA ARG A 124 1.13 -14.32 1.33
C ARG A 124 -0.10 -14.94 2.01
N PHE A 125 -0.97 -14.11 2.60
CA PHE A 125 -2.11 -14.57 3.39
C PHE A 125 -3.45 -14.54 2.65
N VAL A 126 -3.47 -14.07 1.39
CA VAL A 126 -4.72 -13.98 0.61
C VAL A 126 -5.34 -15.36 0.37
N THR A 127 -4.53 -16.38 0.15
CA THR A 127 -5.00 -17.73 -0.18
C THR A 127 -5.24 -18.63 1.02
N THR A 128 -5.15 -18.09 2.22
CA THR A 128 -5.42 -18.83 3.46
C THR A 128 -6.92 -18.99 3.72
N THR A 129 -7.28 -19.92 4.59
CA THR A 129 -8.67 -20.15 4.99
C THR A 129 -9.25 -18.98 5.79
N GLU A 130 -8.39 -18.24 6.52
CA GLU A 130 -8.77 -17.08 7.32
C GLU A 130 -9.11 -15.85 6.49
N CYS A 131 -8.68 -15.79 5.22
CA CYS A 131 -9.07 -14.72 4.31
C CYS A 131 -10.54 -14.88 3.92
N ASP A 132 -11.34 -13.84 4.12
CA ASP A 132 -12.78 -13.82 3.85
C ASP A 132 -13.16 -13.47 2.40
N ALA A 133 -12.18 -13.31 1.52
CA ALA A 133 -12.42 -13.13 0.09
C ALA A 133 -12.99 -14.42 -0.53
N SER A 134 -13.73 -14.27 -1.62
CA SER A 134 -14.31 -15.40 -2.35
C SER A 134 -13.22 -16.36 -2.88
N ASP A 135 -13.59 -17.62 -3.09
CA ASP A 135 -12.67 -18.62 -3.65
C ASP A 135 -12.12 -18.18 -5.01
N ALA A 136 -12.94 -17.58 -5.87
CA ALA A 136 -12.50 -17.03 -7.14
C ALA A 136 -11.43 -15.93 -6.98
N PHE A 137 -11.51 -15.12 -5.91
CA PHE A 137 -10.48 -14.14 -5.59
C PHE A 137 -9.16 -14.83 -5.22
N LYS A 138 -9.21 -15.82 -4.31
CA LYS A 138 -8.04 -16.61 -3.89
C LYS A 138 -7.42 -17.36 -5.06
N GLU A 139 -8.25 -17.98 -5.90
CA GLU A 139 -7.81 -18.67 -7.12
C GLU A 139 -7.08 -17.75 -8.11
N SER A 140 -7.42 -16.46 -8.17
CA SER A 140 -6.72 -15.52 -9.04
C SER A 140 -5.24 -15.38 -8.66
N TYR A 141 -4.92 -15.49 -7.36
CA TYR A 141 -3.53 -15.52 -6.88
C TYR A 141 -2.84 -16.85 -7.16
N VAL A 142 -3.52 -17.96 -6.89
CA VAL A 142 -2.96 -19.32 -7.12
C VAL A 142 -2.62 -19.56 -8.59
N LYS A 143 -3.43 -19.00 -9.50
CA LYS A 143 -3.25 -19.13 -10.95
C LYS A 143 -2.29 -18.11 -11.54
N ALA A 144 -1.97 -17.05 -10.82
CA ALA A 144 -1.13 -15.96 -11.32
C ALA A 144 0.30 -16.45 -11.60
N GLN A 145 0.83 -16.06 -12.74
CA GLN A 145 2.24 -16.21 -13.10
C GLN A 145 2.95 -14.86 -12.95
N GLU A 146 4.27 -14.86 -12.93
CA GLU A 146 5.05 -13.64 -12.78
C GLU A 146 4.69 -12.59 -13.84
N LYS A 147 4.51 -13.02 -15.10
CA LYS A 147 4.09 -12.17 -16.23
C LYS A 147 2.71 -11.55 -16.08
N ASP A 148 1.86 -12.10 -15.20
CA ASP A 148 0.51 -11.60 -14.95
C ASP A 148 0.49 -10.47 -13.92
N ILE A 149 1.62 -10.18 -13.28
CA ILE A 149 1.73 -9.07 -12.32
C ILE A 149 2.12 -7.81 -13.09
N GLU A 150 1.18 -6.86 -13.18
CA GLU A 150 1.36 -5.65 -13.97
C GLU A 150 1.20 -4.36 -13.16
N ILE A 151 1.81 -3.28 -13.65
CA ILE A 151 1.58 -1.93 -13.15
C ILE A 151 0.43 -1.30 -13.92
N ILE A 152 -0.54 -0.79 -13.19
CA ILE A 152 -1.74 -0.14 -13.72
C ILE A 152 -1.81 1.33 -13.33
N LYS A 153 -2.47 2.15 -14.15
CA LYS A 153 -2.84 3.52 -13.80
C LYS A 153 -4.13 3.51 -12.99
N SER A 154 -4.04 3.95 -11.73
CA SER A 154 -5.21 4.08 -10.90
C SER A 154 -5.92 5.42 -11.06
N PRO A 155 -7.26 5.47 -10.93
CA PRO A 155 -8.02 6.73 -10.88
C PRO A 155 -7.59 7.70 -9.79
N VAL A 156 -6.86 7.24 -8.79
CA VAL A 156 -6.34 8.09 -7.70
C VAL A 156 -5.05 8.84 -8.07
N GLY A 157 -4.54 8.67 -9.30
CA GLY A 157 -3.35 9.37 -9.78
C GLY A 157 -2.01 8.75 -9.36
N MET A 158 -2.03 7.52 -8.86
CA MET A 158 -0.84 6.74 -8.47
C MET A 158 -0.73 5.48 -9.32
N PRO A 159 0.46 4.95 -9.59
CA PRO A 159 0.60 3.60 -10.12
C PRO A 159 0.08 2.60 -9.09
N GLY A 160 -0.42 1.46 -9.56
CA GLY A 160 -0.84 0.35 -8.73
C GLY A 160 -0.32 -0.96 -9.27
N ARG A 161 -0.06 -1.95 -8.41
CA ARG A 161 0.34 -3.28 -8.86
C ARG A 161 -0.82 -4.25 -8.67
N ALA A 162 -1.16 -4.97 -9.74
CA ALA A 162 -2.32 -5.85 -9.80
C ALA A 162 -2.03 -7.13 -10.58
N ILE A 163 -2.87 -8.14 -10.39
CA ILE A 163 -2.93 -9.30 -11.26
C ILE A 163 -3.69 -8.91 -12.53
N HIS A 164 -3.12 -9.23 -13.69
CA HIS A 164 -3.75 -9.06 -14.99
C HIS A 164 -5.15 -9.67 -15.01
N SER A 165 -6.10 -8.98 -15.65
CA SER A 165 -7.47 -9.45 -15.77
C SER A 165 -8.17 -8.90 -17.02
N HIS A 166 -9.16 -9.61 -17.50
CA HIS A 166 -9.98 -9.14 -18.62
C HIS A 166 -10.64 -7.78 -18.34
N PHE A 167 -10.95 -7.49 -17.07
CA PHE A 167 -11.42 -6.16 -16.67
C PHE A 167 -10.40 -5.07 -16.99
N LEU A 168 -9.12 -5.29 -16.68
CA LEU A 168 -8.05 -4.31 -16.95
C LEU A 168 -7.80 -4.13 -18.45
N GLU A 169 -7.97 -5.18 -19.26
CA GLU A 169 -7.96 -5.05 -20.72
C GLU A 169 -9.09 -4.13 -21.22
N LYS A 170 -10.31 -4.32 -20.70
CA LYS A 170 -11.45 -3.45 -21.02
C LYS A 170 -11.25 -2.01 -20.54
N VAL A 171 -10.56 -1.81 -19.41
CA VAL A 171 -10.14 -0.47 -18.94
C VAL A 171 -9.18 0.18 -19.92
N LYS A 172 -8.15 -0.54 -20.37
CA LYS A 172 -7.19 -0.05 -21.38
C LYS A 172 -7.89 0.32 -22.69
N ALA A 173 -8.94 -0.42 -23.05
CA ALA A 173 -9.78 -0.13 -24.22
C ALA A 173 -10.82 0.99 -24.02
N GLY A 174 -10.88 1.64 -22.84
CA GLY A 174 -11.82 2.72 -22.54
C GLY A 174 -13.26 2.28 -22.26
N MET A 175 -13.51 0.98 -22.08
CA MET A 175 -14.87 0.42 -21.97
C MET A 175 -15.43 0.36 -20.53
N LYS A 176 -14.70 0.86 -19.54
CA LYS A 176 -15.08 0.76 -18.12
C LYS A 176 -15.26 2.11 -17.40
N GLN A 177 -15.37 3.20 -18.18
CA GLN A 177 -15.58 4.52 -17.61
C GLN A 177 -16.89 4.56 -16.80
N PRO A 178 -16.87 5.03 -15.54
CA PRO A 178 -18.05 5.08 -14.70
C PRO A 178 -19.01 6.18 -15.14
N LYS A 179 -20.31 5.91 -15.09
CA LYS A 179 -21.35 6.92 -15.40
C LYS A 179 -21.82 7.68 -14.17
N VAL A 180 -21.75 7.06 -13.00
CA VAL A 180 -22.21 7.60 -11.71
C VAL A 180 -21.22 7.24 -10.62
N CYS A 181 -21.02 8.14 -9.65
CA CYS A 181 -20.22 7.87 -8.45
C CYS A 181 -21.11 7.81 -7.21
N PRO A 182 -21.37 6.60 -6.64
CA PRO A 182 -22.17 6.48 -5.43
C PRO A 182 -21.36 6.69 -4.14
N PHE A 183 -20.01 6.70 -4.21
CA PHE A 183 -19.16 6.64 -3.01
C PHE A 183 -18.62 7.97 -2.54
N ASN A 184 -18.36 8.91 -3.44
CA ASN A 184 -17.68 10.20 -3.11
C ASN A 184 -16.41 10.00 -2.25
N CYS A 185 -15.63 8.95 -2.56
CA CYS A 185 -14.57 8.43 -1.70
C CYS A 185 -13.31 9.29 -1.68
N ILE A 186 -13.01 10.01 -2.76
CA ILE A 186 -11.80 10.82 -2.91
C ILE A 186 -12.14 12.16 -3.56
N LYS A 187 -11.74 13.27 -2.93
CA LYS A 187 -11.99 14.63 -3.45
C LYS A 187 -11.36 14.91 -4.81
N THR A 188 -10.24 14.26 -5.12
CA THR A 188 -9.50 14.43 -6.38
C THR A 188 -9.99 13.55 -7.52
N CYS A 189 -10.95 12.65 -7.28
CA CYS A 189 -11.52 11.81 -8.31
C CYS A 189 -12.52 12.61 -9.15
N ASP A 190 -12.20 12.76 -10.44
CA ASP A 190 -13.11 13.29 -11.45
C ASP A 190 -13.71 12.13 -12.24
N ILE A 191 -14.98 11.86 -12.02
CA ILE A 191 -15.69 10.74 -12.66
C ILE A 191 -15.69 10.83 -14.20
N SER A 192 -15.73 12.05 -14.75
CA SER A 192 -15.76 12.28 -16.20
C SER A 192 -14.43 11.89 -16.88
N ARG A 193 -13.34 11.87 -16.11
CA ARG A 193 -11.98 11.56 -16.55
C ARG A 193 -11.44 10.23 -16.02
N SER A 194 -12.18 9.60 -15.12
CA SER A 194 -11.77 8.35 -14.47
C SER A 194 -11.95 7.17 -15.43
N PRO A 195 -10.93 6.35 -15.68
CA PRO A 195 -11.06 5.19 -16.57
C PRO A 195 -11.96 4.09 -16.00
N TYR A 196 -12.11 4.02 -14.68
CA TYR A 196 -12.99 3.10 -13.96
C TYR A 196 -13.18 3.56 -12.50
N CYS A 197 -14.17 2.99 -11.81
CA CYS A 197 -14.33 3.18 -10.37
C CYS A 197 -13.56 2.10 -9.61
N PHE A 198 -12.44 2.45 -8.95
CA PHE A 198 -11.60 1.47 -8.26
C PHE A 198 -12.31 0.81 -7.07
N VAL A 199 -13.15 1.53 -6.32
CA VAL A 199 -13.92 0.97 -5.20
C VAL A 199 -14.84 -0.14 -5.69
N THR A 200 -15.62 0.14 -6.76
CA THR A 200 -16.51 -0.86 -7.35
C THR A 200 -15.72 -2.05 -7.89
N ALA A 201 -14.61 -1.80 -8.58
CA ALA A 201 -13.80 -2.86 -9.18
C ALA A 201 -13.20 -3.79 -8.12
N LEU A 202 -12.64 -3.24 -7.03
CA LEU A 202 -12.09 -4.06 -5.95
C LEU A 202 -13.18 -4.84 -5.21
N TYR A 203 -14.33 -4.22 -4.96
CA TYR A 203 -15.47 -4.92 -4.34
C TYR A 203 -15.99 -6.07 -5.20
N ASN A 204 -16.10 -5.86 -6.51
CA ASN A 204 -16.51 -6.91 -7.45
C ASN A 204 -15.52 -8.08 -7.43
N ALA A 205 -14.22 -7.81 -7.48
CA ALA A 205 -13.20 -8.84 -7.40
C ALA A 205 -13.27 -9.62 -6.07
N PHE A 206 -13.39 -8.92 -4.94
CA PHE A 206 -13.57 -9.55 -3.63
C PHE A 206 -14.74 -10.54 -3.61
N LYS A 207 -15.85 -10.20 -4.30
CA LYS A 207 -17.02 -11.07 -4.48
C LYS A 207 -16.85 -12.15 -5.58
N GLY A 208 -15.70 -12.21 -6.25
CA GLY A 208 -15.43 -13.18 -7.32
C GLY A 208 -15.85 -12.75 -8.72
N ASN A 209 -16.35 -11.52 -8.88
CA ASN A 209 -16.76 -10.99 -10.19
C ASN A 209 -15.59 -10.28 -10.90
N PHE A 210 -14.72 -11.04 -11.55
CA PHE A 210 -13.57 -10.53 -12.30
C PHE A 210 -13.92 -9.95 -13.68
N GLU A 211 -15.14 -10.11 -14.17
CA GLU A 211 -15.62 -9.37 -15.34
C GLU A 211 -15.73 -7.86 -15.08
N ASN A 212 -15.94 -7.49 -13.81
CA ASN A 212 -16.11 -6.11 -13.38
C ASN A 212 -15.13 -5.69 -12.27
N GLY A 213 -14.06 -6.46 -12.07
CA GLY A 213 -13.10 -6.21 -11.02
C GLY A 213 -11.71 -6.79 -11.31
N TYR A 214 -10.76 -6.39 -10.46
CA TYR A 214 -9.39 -6.88 -10.48
C TYR A 214 -8.84 -6.96 -9.07
N ALA A 215 -7.82 -7.80 -8.87
CA ALA A 215 -7.14 -7.95 -7.59
C ALA A 215 -5.82 -7.17 -7.58
N PHE A 216 -5.61 -6.32 -6.56
CA PHE A 216 -4.28 -5.82 -6.26
C PHE A 216 -3.40 -6.94 -5.69
N ALA A 217 -2.13 -6.96 -6.04
CA ALA A 217 -1.19 -7.97 -5.56
C ALA A 217 0.24 -7.44 -5.50
N GLY A 218 1.03 -7.91 -4.56
CA GLY A 218 2.47 -7.64 -4.52
C GLY A 218 3.22 -8.35 -5.64
N SER A 219 4.47 -7.93 -5.90
CA SER A 219 5.30 -8.50 -6.97
C SER A 219 5.52 -10.02 -6.85
N ASN A 220 5.42 -10.56 -5.64
CA ASN A 220 5.63 -11.99 -5.35
C ASN A 220 4.33 -12.82 -5.34
N ALA A 221 3.20 -12.28 -5.85
CA ALA A 221 1.92 -13.01 -5.82
C ALA A 221 1.95 -14.34 -6.60
N TRP A 222 2.75 -14.41 -7.65
CA TRP A 222 2.94 -15.63 -8.46
C TRP A 222 3.61 -16.79 -7.71
N ARG A 223 4.15 -16.53 -6.51
CA ARG A 223 4.79 -17.55 -5.63
C ARG A 223 3.80 -18.20 -4.66
N THR A 224 2.53 -17.83 -4.75
CA THR A 224 1.47 -18.32 -3.85
C THR A 224 1.09 -19.78 -4.13
#